data_2d491b2ba0e0860d451a7031110adeef
#
_entry.id   2d491b2ba0e0860d451a7031110adeef
#
_cell.length_a   1.000
_cell.length_b   1.000
_cell.length_c   1.000
_cell.angle_alpha   90.00
_cell.angle_beta   90.00
_cell.angle_gamma   90.00
#
_symmetry.space_group_name_H-M   'P 1'
#
loop_
_entity.id
_entity.type
_entity.pdbx_description
1 polymer ?
#
loop_
_entity_poly.entity_id
_entity_poly.type
_entity_poly.pdbx_seq_one_letter_code
_entity_poly.pdbx_strand_id
1 'polypeptide(L)'
;MRTRTKVVIAILAVFLAGLVYLGVIAARHGFSAREKPSRLEQFLARHARKIATPAGAKTLKNVYQPTEENLASARHHFVEHCSTCHALDGSGNTVFGRNMYPKVPDLRDSETQKLTDGELYYVISNGVRFTGMPAFGGEDSPEEIWKLVLFIRRLPNLPPEELKEMERMATGAGEEPAGNRALGHTDAPGSKPHKH
;
A
#
# COMPACT_ATOMS: atom_id res chain seq x y z
N MET A 1 -31.48 -34.90 -32.46
CA MET A 1 -30.37 -34.36 -31.69
C MET A 1 -30.10 -35.31 -30.52
N ARG A 2 -28.87 -35.86 -30.40
CA ARG A 2 -28.53 -36.85 -29.38
C ARG A 2 -28.63 -36.22 -27.98
N THR A 3 -29.07 -36.96 -26.95
CA THR A 3 -29.21 -36.49 -25.56
C THR A 3 -27.97 -35.77 -25.04
N ARG A 4 -26.79 -36.25 -25.39
CA ARG A 4 -25.49 -35.62 -25.05
C ARG A 4 -25.38 -34.20 -25.58
N THR A 5 -25.83 -33.91 -26.81
CA THR A 5 -25.79 -32.58 -27.41
C THR A 5 -26.71 -31.61 -26.66
N LYS A 6 -27.93 -32.08 -26.27
CA LYS A 6 -28.86 -31.27 -25.48
C LYS A 6 -28.29 -30.90 -24.12
N VAL A 7 -27.63 -31.85 -23.44
CA VAL A 7 -26.97 -31.62 -22.14
C VAL A 7 -25.83 -30.61 -22.27
N VAL A 8 -24.98 -30.73 -23.29
CA VAL A 8 -23.89 -29.77 -23.53
C VAL A 8 -24.44 -28.37 -23.78
N ILE A 9 -25.47 -28.24 -24.62
CA ILE A 9 -26.10 -26.93 -24.90
C ILE A 9 -26.69 -26.32 -23.62
N ALA A 10 -27.35 -27.14 -22.78
CA ALA A 10 -27.90 -26.67 -21.51
C ALA A 10 -26.79 -26.17 -20.55
N ILE A 11 -25.68 -26.88 -20.44
CA ILE A 11 -24.54 -26.45 -19.62
C ILE A 11 -23.96 -25.14 -20.14
N LEU A 12 -23.76 -25.01 -21.45
CA LEU A 12 -23.25 -23.78 -22.06
C LEU A 12 -24.21 -22.58 -21.86
N ALA A 13 -25.53 -22.84 -21.96
CA ALA A 13 -26.54 -21.79 -21.73
C ALA A 13 -26.52 -21.31 -20.28
N VAL A 14 -26.42 -22.23 -19.30
CA VAL A 14 -26.31 -21.88 -17.89
C VAL A 14 -25.03 -21.11 -17.60
N PHE A 15 -23.91 -21.53 -18.18
CA PHE A 15 -22.64 -20.83 -18.06
C PHE A 15 -22.70 -19.42 -18.63
N LEU A 16 -23.25 -19.27 -19.83
CA LEU A 16 -23.43 -17.96 -20.46
C LEU A 16 -24.36 -17.06 -19.68
N ALA A 17 -25.48 -17.59 -19.17
CA ALA A 17 -26.41 -16.85 -18.32
C ALA A 17 -25.70 -16.38 -17.02
N GLY A 18 -24.87 -17.23 -16.45
CA GLY A 18 -24.02 -16.87 -15.29
C GLY A 18 -23.05 -15.73 -15.59
N LEU A 19 -22.39 -15.77 -16.75
CA LEU A 19 -21.48 -14.69 -17.19
C LEU A 19 -22.24 -13.37 -17.41
N VAL A 20 -23.39 -13.42 -18.06
CA VAL A 20 -24.25 -12.24 -18.28
C VAL A 20 -24.73 -11.67 -16.95
N TYR A 21 -25.16 -12.52 -16.04
CA TYR A 21 -25.59 -12.11 -14.68
C TYR A 21 -24.46 -11.41 -13.93
N LEU A 22 -23.26 -11.99 -13.92
CA LEU A 22 -22.05 -11.37 -13.32
C LEU A 22 -21.72 -10.04 -13.97
N GLY A 23 -21.79 -9.95 -15.31
CA GLY A 23 -21.57 -8.71 -16.05
C GLY A 23 -22.58 -7.61 -15.68
N VAL A 24 -23.86 -7.98 -15.55
CA VAL A 24 -24.93 -7.04 -15.13
C VAL A 24 -24.71 -6.56 -13.68
N ILE A 25 -24.33 -7.45 -12.77
CA ILE A 25 -23.99 -7.07 -11.40
C ILE A 25 -22.80 -6.10 -11.39
N ALA A 26 -21.72 -6.43 -12.08
CA ALA A 26 -20.55 -5.57 -12.18
C ALA A 26 -20.89 -4.18 -12.75
N ALA A 27 -21.73 -4.13 -13.79
CA ALA A 27 -22.18 -2.88 -14.38
C ALA A 27 -23.08 -2.05 -13.44
N ARG A 28 -23.93 -2.71 -12.65
CA ARG A 28 -24.84 -2.03 -11.71
C ARG A 28 -24.12 -1.49 -10.48
N HIS A 29 -23.13 -2.20 -9.96
CA HIS A 29 -22.32 -1.74 -8.83
C HIS A 29 -21.30 -0.68 -9.25
N GLY A 30 -21.01 -0.57 -10.57
CA GLY A 30 -20.08 0.39 -11.13
C GLY A 30 -18.62 0.15 -10.72
N PHE A 31 -17.76 1.11 -11.07
CA PHE A 31 -16.34 1.11 -10.72
C PHE A 31 -16.01 2.17 -9.67
N SER A 32 -16.96 2.43 -8.75
CA SER A 32 -16.78 3.44 -7.72
C SER A 32 -15.80 2.97 -6.64
N ALA A 33 -14.74 3.74 -6.40
CA ALA A 33 -13.80 3.50 -5.29
C ALA A 33 -14.44 3.70 -3.90
N ARG A 34 -15.68 4.21 -3.82
CA ARG A 34 -16.42 4.39 -2.56
C ARG A 34 -17.00 3.07 -2.04
N GLU A 35 -17.25 2.12 -2.96
CA GLU A 35 -17.79 0.82 -2.59
C GLU A 35 -16.80 0.03 -1.72
N LYS A 36 -17.37 -0.81 -0.86
CA LYS A 36 -16.55 -1.76 -0.10
C LYS A 36 -16.40 -3.04 -0.92
N PRO A 37 -15.18 -3.60 -1.01
CA PRO A 37 -15.00 -4.87 -1.70
C PRO A 37 -15.84 -5.97 -1.04
N SER A 38 -16.49 -6.80 -1.84
CA SER A 38 -17.25 -7.94 -1.37
C SER A 38 -16.36 -8.93 -0.61
N ARG A 39 -16.93 -9.79 0.22
CA ARG A 39 -16.20 -10.84 0.95
C ARG A 39 -15.42 -11.77 -0.01
N LEU A 40 -16.01 -12.07 -1.17
CA LEU A 40 -15.38 -12.90 -2.19
C LEU A 40 -14.16 -12.19 -2.82
N GLU A 41 -14.29 -10.91 -3.17
CA GLU A 41 -13.16 -10.12 -3.70
C GLU A 41 -12.02 -10.04 -2.69
N GLN A 42 -12.33 -9.76 -1.43
CA GLN A 42 -11.32 -9.73 -0.36
C GLN A 42 -10.63 -11.09 -0.19
N PHE A 43 -11.39 -12.18 -0.25
CA PHE A 43 -10.84 -13.53 -0.19
C PHE A 43 -9.92 -13.81 -1.37
N LEU A 44 -10.39 -13.56 -2.59
CA LEU A 44 -9.60 -13.79 -3.81
C LEU A 44 -8.35 -12.91 -3.85
N ALA A 45 -8.46 -11.62 -3.54
CA ALA A 45 -7.33 -10.70 -3.53
C ALA A 45 -6.26 -11.12 -2.51
N ARG A 46 -6.66 -11.54 -1.29
CA ARG A 46 -5.73 -12.05 -0.27
C ARG A 46 -5.01 -13.32 -0.72
N HIS A 47 -5.73 -14.25 -1.32
CA HIS A 47 -5.15 -15.50 -1.81
C HIS A 47 -4.23 -15.25 -3.00
N ALA A 48 -4.63 -14.40 -3.95
CA ALA A 48 -3.80 -14.01 -5.08
C ALA A 48 -2.49 -13.36 -4.61
N ARG A 49 -2.54 -12.42 -3.66
CA ARG A 49 -1.34 -11.82 -3.07
C ARG A 49 -0.45 -12.86 -2.40
N LYS A 50 -1.03 -13.78 -1.62
CA LYS A 50 -0.28 -14.85 -0.93
C LYS A 50 0.44 -15.78 -1.92
N ILE A 51 -0.20 -16.10 -3.05
CA ILE A 51 0.38 -16.94 -4.11
C ILE A 51 1.44 -16.14 -4.89
N ALA A 52 1.18 -14.86 -5.17
CA ALA A 52 2.08 -14.00 -5.91
C ALA A 52 3.34 -13.61 -5.12
N THR A 53 3.30 -13.66 -3.78
CA THR A 53 4.49 -13.41 -2.95
C THR A 53 5.46 -14.59 -3.06
N PRO A 54 6.69 -14.40 -3.56
CA PRO A 54 7.67 -15.47 -3.71
C PRO A 54 7.95 -16.19 -2.40
N ALA A 55 8.14 -17.51 -2.46
CA ALA A 55 8.46 -18.30 -1.27
C ALA A 55 9.75 -17.80 -0.57
N GLY A 56 10.75 -17.37 -1.35
CA GLY A 56 11.97 -16.77 -0.80
C GLY A 56 11.73 -15.50 0.02
N ALA A 57 10.78 -14.66 -0.38
CA ALA A 57 10.43 -13.46 0.41
C ALA A 57 9.94 -13.82 1.80
N LYS A 58 9.16 -14.90 1.95
CA LYS A 58 8.60 -15.34 3.24
C LYS A 58 9.67 -15.78 4.25
N THR A 59 10.82 -16.18 3.78
CA THR A 59 11.93 -16.68 4.61
C THR A 59 12.95 -15.60 4.97
N LEU A 60 12.87 -14.44 4.32
CA LEU A 60 13.75 -13.32 4.64
C LEU A 60 13.52 -12.87 6.09
N LYS A 61 14.61 -12.54 6.76
CA LYS A 61 14.61 -12.02 8.12
C LYS A 61 15.14 -10.59 8.12
N ASN A 62 14.53 -9.75 8.93
CA ASN A 62 15.06 -8.42 9.17
C ASN A 62 16.39 -8.54 9.91
N VAL A 63 17.44 -7.96 9.34
CA VAL A 63 18.78 -7.95 9.94
C VAL A 63 19.00 -6.76 10.87
N TYR A 64 18.13 -5.76 10.78
CA TYR A 64 18.19 -4.57 11.63
C TYR A 64 17.43 -4.80 12.93
N GLN A 65 17.93 -4.19 14.00
CA GLN A 65 17.29 -4.25 15.32
C GLN A 65 16.45 -2.99 15.57
N PRO A 66 15.39 -3.09 16.38
CA PRO A 66 14.51 -1.95 16.69
C PRO A 66 15.19 -1.00 17.71
N THR A 67 16.38 -0.49 17.38
CA THR A 67 17.06 0.56 18.14
C THR A 67 16.32 1.88 17.97
N GLU A 68 16.49 2.80 18.92
CA GLU A 68 15.88 4.14 18.80
C GLU A 68 16.29 4.86 17.51
N GLU A 69 17.55 4.75 17.12
CA GLU A 69 18.06 5.32 15.87
C GLU A 69 17.33 4.77 14.64
N ASN A 70 17.20 3.43 14.53
CA ASN A 70 16.52 2.78 13.41
C ASN A 70 15.02 3.10 13.40
N LEU A 71 14.39 3.15 14.58
CA LEU A 71 12.96 3.51 14.70
C LEU A 71 12.74 5.00 14.39
N ALA A 72 13.61 5.90 14.83
CA ALA A 72 13.53 7.33 14.51
C ALA A 72 13.68 7.58 13.00
N SER A 73 14.67 6.94 12.35
CA SER A 73 14.84 7.00 10.90
C SER A 73 13.60 6.50 10.16
N ALA A 74 13.07 5.34 10.55
CA ALA A 74 11.89 4.76 9.92
C ALA A 74 10.62 5.57 10.18
N ARG A 75 10.47 6.15 11.37
CA ARG A 75 9.36 7.06 11.72
C ARG A 75 9.33 8.28 10.82
N HIS A 76 10.48 8.93 10.63
CA HIS A 76 10.62 10.07 9.73
C HIS A 76 10.19 9.69 8.31
N HIS A 77 10.76 8.63 7.77
CA HIS A 77 10.42 8.11 6.44
C HIS A 77 8.93 7.76 6.29
N PHE A 78 8.34 7.13 7.34
CA PHE A 78 6.91 6.80 7.36
C PHE A 78 6.04 8.07 7.32
N VAL A 79 6.41 9.12 8.06
CA VAL A 79 5.70 10.40 8.06
C VAL A 79 5.72 11.04 6.67
N GLU A 80 6.86 11.03 6.00
CA GLU A 80 7.04 11.70 4.70
C GLU A 80 6.30 10.97 3.55
N HIS A 81 6.40 9.65 3.50
CA HIS A 81 5.99 8.89 2.32
C HIS A 81 4.76 8.02 2.52
N CYS A 82 4.51 7.54 3.73
CA CYS A 82 3.46 6.54 4.00
C CYS A 82 2.21 7.12 4.62
N SER A 83 2.37 8.11 5.51
CA SER A 83 1.28 8.63 6.35
C SER A 83 0.13 9.25 5.59
N THR A 84 0.36 9.80 4.39
CA THR A 84 -0.66 10.36 3.51
C THR A 84 -1.80 9.36 3.23
N CYS A 85 -1.45 8.08 3.06
CA CYS A 85 -2.40 7.01 2.81
C CYS A 85 -2.68 6.19 4.07
N HIS A 86 -1.62 5.85 4.85
CA HIS A 86 -1.73 4.94 5.99
C HIS A 86 -2.09 5.64 7.31
N ALA A 87 -2.18 6.97 7.36
CA ALA A 87 -2.28 7.81 8.56
C ALA A 87 -1.01 7.69 9.46
N LEU A 88 -0.80 8.67 10.34
CA LEU A 88 0.36 8.68 11.24
C LEU A 88 0.33 7.50 12.23
N ASP A 89 -0.86 7.09 12.64
CA ASP A 89 -1.06 5.95 13.54
C ASP A 89 -1.14 4.58 12.83
N GLY A 90 -1.00 4.56 11.50
CA GLY A 90 -1.10 3.34 10.69
C GLY A 90 -2.52 2.84 10.41
N SER A 91 -3.56 3.57 10.83
CA SER A 91 -4.97 3.14 10.70
C SER A 91 -5.51 3.15 9.27
N GLY A 92 -4.83 3.79 8.32
CA GLY A 92 -5.37 4.04 6.97
C GLY A 92 -6.52 5.04 6.92
N ASN A 93 -6.85 5.70 8.05
CA ASN A 93 -7.99 6.61 8.16
C ASN A 93 -7.67 8.03 7.66
N THR A 94 -7.24 8.14 6.41
CA THR A 94 -6.99 9.41 5.72
C THR A 94 -8.05 9.66 4.64
N VAL A 95 -8.03 10.85 4.05
CA VAL A 95 -8.87 11.14 2.87
C VAL A 95 -8.54 10.18 1.73
N PHE A 96 -7.26 9.95 1.44
CA PHE A 96 -6.84 9.01 0.40
C PHE A 96 -7.17 7.56 0.80
N GLY A 97 -6.80 7.14 2.02
CA GLY A 97 -7.02 5.77 2.48
C GLY A 97 -8.46 5.31 2.43
N ARG A 98 -9.40 6.19 2.79
CA ARG A 98 -10.84 5.88 2.74
C ARG A 98 -11.44 5.90 1.34
N ASN A 99 -10.82 6.59 0.39
CA ASN A 99 -11.36 6.78 -0.97
C ASN A 99 -10.63 5.96 -2.04
N MET A 100 -9.67 5.12 -1.67
CA MET A 100 -9.05 4.15 -2.55
C MET A 100 -9.86 2.85 -2.65
N TYR A 101 -9.66 2.10 -3.73
CA TYR A 101 -10.18 0.74 -3.87
C TYR A 101 -9.04 -0.20 -4.27
N PRO A 102 -8.79 -1.24 -3.47
CA PRO A 102 -9.34 -1.48 -2.13
C PRO A 102 -8.94 -0.37 -1.15
N LYS A 103 -9.63 -0.28 -0.01
CA LYS A 103 -9.26 0.66 1.07
C LYS A 103 -7.87 0.35 1.57
N VAL A 104 -7.15 1.39 1.96
CA VAL A 104 -5.84 1.24 2.60
C VAL A 104 -6.01 0.44 3.89
N PRO A 105 -5.23 -0.63 4.10
CA PRO A 105 -5.36 -1.48 5.29
C PRO A 105 -4.91 -0.74 6.55
N ASP A 106 -5.52 -1.10 7.68
CA ASP A 106 -4.98 -0.77 8.99
C ASP A 106 -3.73 -1.61 9.23
N LEU A 107 -2.58 -0.96 9.33
CA LEU A 107 -1.29 -1.64 9.52
C LEU A 107 -1.16 -2.28 10.91
N ARG A 108 -1.99 -1.87 11.86
CA ARG A 108 -2.01 -2.41 13.24
C ARG A 108 -2.79 -3.72 13.33
N ASP A 109 -3.66 -3.98 12.36
CA ASP A 109 -4.52 -5.16 12.35
C ASP A 109 -3.76 -6.47 12.22
N SER A 110 -4.31 -7.50 12.83
CA SER A 110 -3.75 -8.85 12.80
C SER A 110 -3.48 -9.41 11.40
N GLU A 111 -4.23 -8.97 10.39
CA GLU A 111 -4.04 -9.36 8.99
C GLU A 111 -2.69 -8.86 8.43
N THR A 112 -2.28 -7.64 8.81
CA THR A 112 -0.96 -7.10 8.46
C THR A 112 0.12 -7.68 9.36
N GLN A 113 -0.15 -7.72 10.67
CA GLN A 113 0.84 -8.15 11.66
C GLN A 113 1.20 -9.65 11.59
N LYS A 114 0.36 -10.49 10.97
CA LYS A 114 0.66 -11.91 10.69
C LYS A 114 1.58 -12.14 9.49
N LEU A 115 1.77 -11.14 8.63
CA LEU A 115 2.75 -11.25 7.55
C LEU A 115 4.15 -11.37 8.15
N THR A 116 5.03 -12.16 7.53
CA THR A 116 6.44 -12.21 7.92
C THR A 116 7.12 -10.87 7.59
N ASP A 117 8.26 -10.59 8.20
CA ASP A 117 9.02 -9.37 7.89
C ASP A 117 9.43 -9.32 6.42
N GLY A 118 9.79 -10.47 5.86
CA GLY A 118 10.12 -10.57 4.44
C GLY A 118 8.91 -10.35 3.53
N GLU A 119 7.69 -10.74 3.94
CA GLU A 119 6.47 -10.43 3.20
C GLU A 119 6.15 -8.93 3.25
N LEU A 120 6.32 -8.27 4.40
CA LEU A 120 6.18 -6.82 4.53
C LEU A 120 7.22 -6.10 3.66
N TYR A 121 8.49 -6.50 3.76
CA TYR A 121 9.56 -5.97 2.92
C TYR A 121 9.21 -6.10 1.43
N TYR A 122 8.74 -7.28 1.00
CA TYR A 122 8.36 -7.52 -0.39
C TYR A 122 7.23 -6.62 -0.85
N VAL A 123 6.19 -6.44 -0.01
CA VAL A 123 5.04 -5.57 -0.32
C VAL A 123 5.47 -4.12 -0.44
N ILE A 124 6.32 -3.61 0.43
CA ILE A 124 6.81 -2.24 0.37
C ILE A 124 7.69 -2.05 -0.88
N SER A 125 8.64 -2.96 -1.10
CA SER A 125 9.56 -2.87 -2.23
C SER A 125 8.86 -2.93 -3.60
N ASN A 126 7.82 -3.76 -3.75
CA ASN A 126 7.21 -4.03 -5.05
C ASN A 126 5.83 -3.36 -5.23
N GLY A 127 5.29 -2.76 -4.17
CA GLY A 127 3.92 -2.28 -4.18
C GLY A 127 2.89 -3.40 -4.33
N VAL A 128 1.64 -3.03 -4.56
CA VAL A 128 0.55 -3.99 -4.78
C VAL A 128 -0.20 -3.63 -6.04
N ARG A 129 -0.08 -4.47 -7.07
CA ARG A 129 -0.73 -4.27 -8.36
C ARG A 129 -2.24 -4.13 -8.22
N PHE A 130 -2.84 -3.26 -9.03
CA PHE A 130 -4.26 -2.89 -9.02
C PHE A 130 -4.74 -2.23 -7.72
N THR A 131 -3.83 -1.62 -6.96
CA THR A 131 -4.14 -0.81 -5.79
C THR A 131 -3.42 0.53 -5.85
N GLY A 132 -3.68 1.41 -4.89
CA GLY A 132 -2.95 2.67 -4.74
C GLY A 132 -1.58 2.54 -4.06
N MET A 133 -1.13 1.33 -3.69
CA MET A 133 0.18 1.15 -3.06
C MET A 133 1.29 1.09 -4.11
N PRO A 134 2.15 2.12 -4.23
CA PRO A 134 3.26 2.12 -5.18
C PRO A 134 4.39 1.20 -4.71
N ALA A 135 5.34 0.93 -5.60
CA ALA A 135 6.59 0.27 -5.27
C ALA A 135 7.60 1.32 -4.79
N PHE A 136 8.27 1.05 -3.68
CA PHE A 136 9.34 1.89 -3.13
C PHE A 136 10.74 1.34 -3.42
N GLY A 137 10.84 0.06 -3.80
CA GLY A 137 12.13 -0.52 -4.19
C GLY A 137 12.67 0.15 -5.46
N GLY A 138 13.89 0.66 -5.39
CA GLY A 138 14.53 1.44 -6.44
C GLY A 138 14.61 2.93 -6.12
N GLU A 139 13.64 3.47 -5.40
CA GLU A 139 13.69 4.82 -4.81
C GLU A 139 14.30 4.74 -3.40
N ASP A 140 13.78 3.86 -2.56
CA ASP A 140 14.30 3.59 -1.23
C ASP A 140 15.36 2.51 -1.25
N SER A 141 16.37 2.65 -0.40
CA SER A 141 17.39 1.61 -0.18
C SER A 141 16.79 0.39 0.53
N PRO A 142 17.36 -0.81 0.37
CA PRO A 142 16.95 -1.99 1.13
C PRO A 142 16.96 -1.78 2.65
N GLU A 143 17.89 -0.95 3.15
CA GLU A 143 18.01 -0.62 4.57
C GLU A 143 16.80 0.17 5.05
N GLU A 144 16.39 1.21 4.34
CA GLU A 144 15.24 2.05 4.68
C GLU A 144 13.96 1.21 4.72
N ILE A 145 13.76 0.34 3.74
CA ILE A 145 12.60 -0.55 3.70
C ILE A 145 12.61 -1.52 4.89
N TRP A 146 13.76 -2.09 5.27
CA TRP A 146 13.86 -2.96 6.44
C TRP A 146 13.57 -2.21 7.75
N LYS A 147 14.02 -0.96 7.86
CA LYS A 147 13.70 -0.10 9.01
C LYS A 147 12.20 0.24 9.05
N LEU A 148 11.57 0.49 7.90
CA LEU A 148 10.11 0.65 7.83
C LEU A 148 9.37 -0.57 8.34
N VAL A 149 9.84 -1.80 8.05
CA VAL A 149 9.25 -3.03 8.61
C VAL A 149 9.30 -3.02 10.14
N LEU A 150 10.41 -2.58 10.77
CA LEU A 150 10.48 -2.44 12.23
C LEU A 150 9.43 -1.46 12.76
N PHE A 151 9.25 -0.32 12.07
CA PHE A 151 8.28 0.68 12.49
C PHE A 151 6.84 0.17 12.33
N ILE A 152 6.51 -0.56 11.24
CA ILE A 152 5.19 -1.20 11.09
C ILE A 152 4.90 -2.18 12.23
N ARG A 153 5.90 -2.90 12.73
CA ARG A 153 5.77 -3.78 13.91
C ARG A 153 5.50 -3.00 15.20
N ARG A 154 5.96 -1.76 15.26
CA ARG A 154 5.76 -0.85 16.42
C ARG A 154 4.34 -0.29 16.47
N LEU A 155 3.70 -0.05 15.33
CA LEU A 155 2.42 0.65 15.20
C LEU A 155 1.30 0.15 16.13
N PRO A 156 1.10 -1.17 16.38
CA PRO A 156 0.06 -1.63 17.30
C PRO A 156 0.24 -1.14 18.74
N ASN A 157 1.46 -0.80 19.13
CA ASN A 157 1.83 -0.35 20.48
C ASN A 157 2.55 1.01 20.41
N LEU A 158 2.15 1.88 19.48
CA LEU A 158 2.75 3.21 19.31
C LEU A 158 2.44 4.08 20.52
N PRO A 159 3.46 4.59 21.25
CA PRO A 159 3.25 5.47 22.39
C PRO A 159 2.59 6.79 21.97
N PRO A 160 1.71 7.38 22.78
CA PRO A 160 1.07 8.66 22.46
C PRO A 160 2.04 9.82 22.25
N GLU A 161 3.16 9.82 22.94
CA GLU A 161 4.22 10.83 22.77
C GLU A 161 4.92 10.70 21.43
N GLU A 162 5.14 9.49 20.95
CA GLU A 162 5.72 9.21 19.63
C GLU A 162 4.77 9.67 18.51
N LEU A 163 3.47 9.42 18.66
CA LEU A 163 2.45 9.93 17.73
C LEU A 163 2.43 11.46 17.68
N LYS A 164 2.51 12.15 18.83
CA LYS A 164 2.59 13.62 18.90
C LYS A 164 3.84 14.17 18.21
N GLU A 165 4.96 13.45 18.29
CA GLU A 165 6.17 13.82 17.58
C GLU A 165 5.97 13.70 16.06
N MET A 166 5.35 12.62 15.59
CA MET A 166 4.99 12.45 14.18
C MET A 166 4.03 13.53 13.68
N GLU A 167 3.07 13.96 14.50
CA GLU A 167 2.16 15.07 14.18
C GLU A 167 2.94 16.38 14.00
N ARG A 168 3.93 16.66 14.84
CA ARG A 168 4.81 17.83 14.70
C ARG A 168 5.64 17.77 13.42
N MET A 169 6.22 16.61 13.11
CA MET A 169 6.95 16.40 11.85
C MET A 169 6.05 16.66 10.64
N ALA A 170 4.86 16.09 10.62
CA ALA A 170 3.91 16.22 9.52
C ALA A 170 3.42 17.66 9.28
N THR A 171 3.43 18.51 10.32
CA THR A 171 3.03 19.91 10.23
C THR A 171 4.19 20.88 9.97
N GLY A 172 5.43 20.38 9.85
CA GLY A 172 6.62 21.23 9.73
C GLY A 172 6.94 22.05 10.99
N ALA A 173 6.25 21.79 12.10
CA ALA A 173 6.41 22.53 13.35
C ALA A 173 7.68 22.12 14.13
N GLY A 174 8.50 21.23 13.58
CA GLY A 174 9.74 20.74 14.18
C GLY A 174 11.01 21.29 13.58
N GLU A 175 10.94 22.00 12.45
CA GLU A 175 12.10 22.71 11.90
C GLU A 175 12.16 24.12 12.49
N GLU A 176 13.07 24.34 13.46
CA GLU A 176 13.59 25.69 13.67
C GLU A 176 14.18 26.17 12.34
N PRO A 177 13.95 27.44 11.92
CA PRO A 177 14.50 27.94 10.68
C PRO A 177 16.03 27.89 10.77
N ALA A 178 16.64 26.90 10.18
CA ALA A 178 18.07 26.87 9.95
C ALA A 178 18.41 28.12 9.11
N GLY A 179 19.13 29.07 9.75
CA GLY A 179 19.42 30.37 9.23
C GLY A 179 19.85 30.35 7.77
N ASN A 180 19.14 31.14 7.00
CA ASN A 180 19.55 31.80 5.76
C ASN A 180 20.63 31.09 4.92
N ARG A 181 20.26 29.96 4.28
CA ARG A 181 21.03 29.45 3.16
C ARG A 181 20.54 30.15 1.90
N ALA A 182 21.23 31.25 1.58
CA ALA A 182 21.08 31.95 0.30
C ALA A 182 21.26 30.91 -0.83
N LEU A 183 20.16 30.51 -1.45
CA LEU A 183 20.16 29.79 -2.72
C LEU A 183 20.53 30.82 -3.79
N GLY A 184 21.81 30.86 -4.12
CA GLY A 184 22.30 31.46 -5.34
C GLY A 184 21.71 30.71 -6.52
N HIS A 185 20.62 31.24 -7.06
CA HIS A 185 20.08 30.81 -8.35
C HIS A 185 21.01 31.36 -9.42
N THR A 186 21.90 30.52 -9.93
CA THR A 186 22.65 30.80 -11.17
C THR A 186 21.75 30.40 -12.32
N ASP A 187 21.14 31.38 -12.96
CA ASP A 187 20.45 31.23 -14.23
C ASP A 187 21.41 30.72 -15.31
N ALA A 188 21.18 29.52 -15.79
CA ALA A 188 21.78 29.01 -17.02
C ALA A 188 20.83 29.30 -18.21
N PRO A 189 21.24 30.00 -19.25
CA PRO A 189 20.38 30.29 -20.40
C PRO A 189 20.32 29.13 -21.39
N GLY A 190 19.11 28.75 -21.79
CA GLY A 190 18.87 28.07 -23.06
C GLY A 190 18.33 26.64 -23.01
N SER A 191 17.02 26.49 -22.98
CA SER A 191 16.35 25.36 -23.58
C SER A 191 15.12 25.82 -24.39
N LYS A 192 15.09 25.43 -25.67
CA LYS A 192 14.07 25.77 -26.65
C LYS A 192 12.74 25.06 -26.32
N PRO A 193 11.57 25.66 -26.66
CA PRO A 193 10.29 25.04 -26.44
C PRO A 193 10.03 23.94 -27.47
N HIS A 194 9.61 22.75 -26.99
CA HIS A 194 9.04 21.71 -27.84
C HIS A 194 7.59 22.08 -28.19
N LYS A 195 7.34 22.17 -29.50
CA LYS A 195 5.98 22.26 -30.06
C LYS A 195 5.39 20.85 -30.15
N HIS A 196 4.18 20.71 -29.67
CA HIS A 196 3.23 19.67 -30.07
C HIS A 196 2.23 20.24 -31.07
#